data_0b5bb0b765e7e3ee8cdc569e33f48a0e
#
_entry.id   0b5bb0b765e7e3ee8cdc569e33f48a0e
#
_cell.length_a   1.000
_cell.length_b   1.000
_cell.length_c   1.000
_cell.angle_alpha   90.00
_cell.angle_beta   90.00
_cell.angle_gamma   90.00
#
_symmetry.space_group_name_H-M   'P 1'
#
loop_
_entity.id
_entity.type
_entity.pdbx_description
1 polymer ?
#
loop_
_entity_poly.entity_id
_entity_poly.type
_entity_poly.pdbx_seq_one_letter_code
_entity_poly.pdbx_strand_id
1 'polypeptide(L)'
;MAALLICMAGLLQLAGCAEMRMGQPKATIENAAKLRGAGLAPVEVGRFTPDPAKGAGLDQGVSIRSNKLRSPVEDSFAQYLRQTLRVELASAGLLDPGADAVVTGVLSDSQVDAPIGQGTASLGARFVVTRAGNVCYDKQLDVNATWDSPFVGAVAIPQAAGQYEALYRKLVGVLLVDPAFQSALAKP
;
A
#
# COMPACT_ATOMS: atom_id res chain seq x y z
N MET A 1 10.13 3.79 -57.08
CA MET A 1 9.08 3.11 -56.26
C MET A 1 9.61 2.42 -55.01
N ALA A 2 10.92 2.29 -54.81
CA ALA A 2 11.47 1.63 -53.59
C ALA A 2 11.56 2.51 -52.34
N ALA A 3 11.53 3.84 -52.46
CA ALA A 3 11.65 4.76 -51.33
C ALA A 3 10.35 4.97 -50.52
N LEU A 4 9.18 4.61 -51.04
CA LEU A 4 7.88 4.80 -50.40
C LEU A 4 7.49 3.67 -49.43
N LEU A 5 8.13 2.50 -49.54
CA LEU A 5 7.88 1.31 -48.74
C LEU A 5 8.61 1.33 -47.37
N ILE A 6 9.69 2.10 -47.23
CA ILE A 6 10.50 2.19 -46.01
C ILE A 6 9.85 3.10 -44.95
N CYS A 7 9.06 4.10 -45.33
CA CYS A 7 8.37 4.98 -44.37
C CYS A 7 7.16 4.34 -43.66
N MET A 8 6.61 3.25 -44.17
CA MET A 8 5.42 2.61 -43.59
C MET A 8 5.74 1.57 -42.52
N ALA A 9 7.00 1.12 -42.41
CA ALA A 9 7.44 0.14 -41.40
C ALA A 9 7.79 0.77 -40.02
N GLY A 10 7.85 2.10 -39.93
CA GLY A 10 8.27 2.82 -38.71
C GLY A 10 7.15 3.16 -37.70
N LEU A 11 5.86 2.92 -38.04
CA LEU A 11 4.72 3.39 -37.25
C LEU A 11 4.07 2.34 -36.31
N LEU A 12 4.63 1.13 -36.21
CA LEU A 12 4.00 0.04 -35.46
C LEU A 12 4.60 -0.22 -34.07
N GLN A 13 5.39 0.67 -33.47
CA GLN A 13 6.09 0.41 -32.20
C GLN A 13 5.59 1.24 -31.01
N LEU A 14 4.35 1.74 -30.98
CA LEU A 14 3.82 2.55 -29.89
C LEU A 14 2.69 1.91 -29.07
N ALA A 15 2.61 0.58 -29.03
CA ALA A 15 1.77 -0.11 -28.06
C ALA A 15 2.54 -0.35 -26.75
N GLY A 16 3.14 0.68 -26.17
CA GLY A 16 3.72 0.63 -24.83
C GLY A 16 2.60 0.61 -23.81
N CYS A 17 2.52 -0.45 -22.99
CA CYS A 17 1.73 -0.39 -21.75
C CYS A 17 2.23 0.80 -20.93
N ALA A 18 1.36 1.79 -20.69
CA ALA A 18 1.75 2.95 -19.88
C ALA A 18 1.98 2.50 -18.43
N GLU A 19 3.18 2.75 -17.92
CA GLU A 19 3.53 2.51 -16.52
C GLU A 19 3.22 3.76 -15.72
N MET A 20 2.51 3.58 -14.62
CA MET A 20 2.17 4.63 -13.66
C MET A 20 2.83 4.33 -12.33
N ARG A 21 3.20 5.34 -11.56
CA ARG A 21 3.69 5.21 -10.20
C ARG A 21 2.71 5.84 -9.22
N MET A 22 2.55 5.19 -8.06
CA MET A 22 1.82 5.76 -6.93
C MET A 22 2.51 7.02 -6.41
N GLY A 23 1.76 7.87 -5.71
CA GLY A 23 2.35 8.98 -4.95
C GLY A 23 3.19 8.47 -3.78
N GLN A 24 4.12 9.31 -3.28
CA GLN A 24 4.86 8.97 -2.06
C GLN A 24 3.91 8.91 -0.86
N PRO A 25 4.08 7.94 0.08
CA PRO A 25 3.30 7.88 1.30
C PRO A 25 3.39 9.18 2.11
N LYS A 26 2.24 9.67 2.57
CA LYS A 26 2.12 10.88 3.39
C LYS A 26 1.26 10.58 4.60
N ALA A 27 1.62 11.15 5.74
CA ALA A 27 0.81 11.08 6.95
C ALA A 27 -0.52 11.79 6.75
N THR A 28 -1.55 11.31 7.43
CA THR A 28 -2.90 11.87 7.40
C THR A 28 -3.28 12.48 8.74
N ILE A 29 -4.07 13.55 8.68
CA ILE A 29 -4.61 14.18 9.90
C ILE A 29 -5.49 13.18 10.66
N GLU A 30 -6.23 12.35 9.93
CA GLU A 30 -7.12 11.33 10.49
C GLU A 30 -6.34 10.30 11.32
N ASN A 31 -5.28 9.69 10.76
CA ASN A 31 -4.48 8.71 11.48
C ASN A 31 -3.68 9.33 12.62
N ALA A 32 -3.13 10.53 12.42
CA ALA A 32 -2.49 11.28 13.50
C ALA A 32 -3.44 11.57 14.66
N ALA A 33 -4.71 11.85 14.39
CA ALA A 33 -5.73 12.04 15.43
C ALA A 33 -6.01 10.77 16.23
N LYS A 34 -6.01 9.59 15.59
CA LYS A 34 -6.18 8.29 16.24
C LYS A 34 -5.07 7.98 17.26
N LEU A 35 -3.86 8.49 17.03
CA LEU A 35 -2.70 8.26 17.90
C LEU A 35 -2.57 9.27 19.04
N ARG A 36 -3.23 10.43 18.93
CA ARG A 36 -3.17 11.47 19.96
C ARG A 36 -3.87 11.03 21.24
N GLY A 37 -3.14 11.09 22.35
CA GLY A 37 -3.70 10.75 23.66
C GLY A 37 -3.88 9.25 23.93
N ALA A 38 -3.49 8.37 23.00
CA ALA A 38 -3.60 6.92 23.17
C ALA A 38 -2.58 6.32 24.17
N GLY A 39 -1.67 7.13 24.73
CA GLY A 39 -0.71 6.67 25.74
C GLY A 39 0.28 5.63 25.23
N LEU A 40 0.55 5.60 23.92
CA LEU A 40 1.41 4.60 23.30
C LEU A 40 2.90 4.91 23.53
N ALA A 41 3.69 3.85 23.69
CA ALA A 41 5.14 3.91 23.65
C ALA A 41 5.64 4.01 22.19
N PRO A 42 6.83 4.61 21.96
CA PRO A 42 7.48 4.56 20.66
C PRO A 42 7.71 3.13 20.17
N VAL A 43 7.76 2.98 18.85
CA VAL A 43 7.88 1.68 18.19
C VAL A 43 8.82 1.76 16.99
N GLU A 44 9.61 0.72 16.77
CA GLU A 44 10.37 0.51 15.55
C GLU A 44 9.48 -0.13 14.48
N VAL A 45 9.63 0.31 13.21
CA VAL A 45 9.02 -0.36 12.06
C VAL A 45 10.09 -1.19 11.36
N GLY A 46 10.05 -2.49 11.62
CA GLY A 46 10.98 -3.48 11.12
C GLY A 46 10.73 -3.89 9.66
N ARG A 47 10.90 -5.17 9.36
CA ARG A 47 10.79 -5.73 8.01
C ARG A 47 9.33 -5.88 7.58
N PHE A 48 9.06 -5.54 6.30
CA PHE A 48 7.83 -5.89 5.59
C PHE A 48 8.17 -6.68 4.34
N THR A 49 7.43 -7.74 4.07
CA THR A 49 7.65 -8.63 2.91
C THR A 49 6.32 -9.01 2.28
N PRO A 50 6.29 -9.34 0.98
CA PRO A 50 5.13 -10.02 0.42
C PRO A 50 5.03 -11.45 0.99
N ASP A 51 3.80 -11.98 1.04
CA ASP A 51 3.55 -13.37 1.39
C ASP A 51 4.14 -14.31 0.32
N PRO A 52 5.12 -15.15 0.66
CA PRO A 52 5.76 -16.04 -0.31
C PRO A 52 4.78 -17.06 -0.92
N ALA A 53 3.69 -17.39 -0.22
CA ALA A 53 2.67 -18.30 -0.71
C ALA A 53 1.79 -17.70 -1.84
N LYS A 54 1.78 -16.38 -2.00
CA LYS A 54 0.98 -15.67 -3.00
C LYS A 54 1.72 -15.41 -4.32
N GLY A 55 2.99 -15.78 -4.40
CA GLY A 55 3.83 -15.62 -5.58
C GLY A 55 4.38 -14.19 -5.76
N ALA A 56 5.37 -14.06 -6.64
CA ALA A 56 6.10 -12.82 -6.85
C ALA A 56 5.24 -11.66 -7.41
N GLY A 57 4.12 -11.96 -8.06
CA GLY A 57 3.23 -10.95 -8.67
C GLY A 57 2.55 -10.03 -7.65
N LEU A 58 2.35 -10.49 -6.42
CA LEU A 58 1.67 -9.71 -5.36
C LEU A 58 2.32 -8.34 -5.10
N ASP A 59 3.66 -8.26 -5.23
CA ASP A 59 4.46 -7.10 -4.82
C ASP A 59 4.98 -6.23 -5.98
N GLN A 60 4.87 -6.72 -7.24
CA GLN A 60 5.56 -6.13 -8.38
C GLN A 60 4.73 -5.16 -9.23
N GLY A 61 3.51 -4.90 -8.86
CA GLY A 61 2.61 -4.00 -9.57
C GLY A 61 1.24 -4.61 -9.79
N VAL A 62 0.24 -3.76 -9.89
CA VAL A 62 -1.15 -4.12 -10.21
C VAL A 62 -1.52 -3.53 -11.57
N SER A 63 -2.42 -4.21 -12.28
CA SER A 63 -2.93 -3.74 -13.56
C SER A 63 -4.25 -2.99 -13.36
N ILE A 64 -4.34 -1.79 -13.94
CA ILE A 64 -5.58 -1.02 -14.01
C ILE A 64 -5.90 -0.84 -15.49
N ARG A 65 -6.82 -1.65 -16.01
CA ARG A 65 -7.08 -1.76 -17.47
C ARG A 65 -5.78 -2.07 -18.22
N SER A 66 -5.35 -1.18 -19.14
CA SER A 66 -4.14 -1.34 -19.94
C SER A 66 -2.87 -0.76 -19.30
N ASN A 67 -2.96 -0.23 -18.08
CA ASN A 67 -1.83 0.42 -17.41
C ASN A 67 -1.33 -0.44 -16.25
N LYS A 68 -0.03 -0.39 -15.97
CA LYS A 68 0.58 -1.01 -14.81
C LYS A 68 0.90 0.05 -13.78
N LEU A 69 0.37 -0.10 -12.56
CA LEU A 69 0.66 0.76 -11.41
C LEU A 69 1.75 0.11 -10.56
N ARG A 70 2.78 0.87 -10.22
CA ARG A 70 3.91 0.44 -9.39
C ARG A 70 4.09 1.29 -8.16
N SER A 71 4.71 0.71 -7.15
CA SER A 71 5.17 1.42 -5.96
C SER A 71 6.35 2.35 -6.28
N PRO A 72 6.37 3.59 -5.76
CA PRO A 72 7.56 4.45 -5.80
C PRO A 72 8.62 4.06 -4.76
N VAL A 73 8.30 3.15 -3.83
CA VAL A 73 9.18 2.70 -2.76
C VAL A 73 9.74 1.33 -3.15
N GLU A 74 10.97 1.29 -3.62
CA GLU A 74 11.71 0.07 -3.99
C GLU A 74 10.96 -0.86 -4.96
N ASP A 75 10.06 -0.30 -5.80
CA ASP A 75 9.14 -1.06 -6.66
C ASP A 75 8.33 -2.15 -5.92
N SER A 76 8.17 -2.04 -4.60
CA SER A 76 7.54 -3.01 -3.70
C SER A 76 6.34 -2.41 -2.98
N PHE A 77 5.20 -3.08 -3.03
CA PHE A 77 4.00 -2.71 -2.29
C PHE A 77 4.13 -3.00 -0.79
N ALA A 78 4.87 -4.05 -0.40
CA ALA A 78 5.19 -4.32 0.99
C ALA A 78 6.05 -3.19 1.58
N GLN A 79 7.03 -2.66 0.83
CA GLN A 79 7.81 -1.50 1.28
C GLN A 79 6.97 -0.21 1.27
N TYR A 80 6.03 -0.07 0.34
CA TYR A 80 5.07 1.03 0.36
C TYR A 80 4.21 1.01 1.64
N LEU A 81 3.69 -0.16 2.02
CA LEU A 81 2.94 -0.33 3.28
C LEU A 81 3.79 0.00 4.49
N ARG A 82 5.04 -0.51 4.53
CA ARG A 82 6.01 -0.17 5.56
C ARG A 82 6.22 1.34 5.67
N GLN A 83 6.46 2.00 4.56
CA GLN A 83 6.70 3.45 4.54
C GLN A 83 5.44 4.23 4.93
N THR A 84 4.23 3.76 4.55
CA THR A 84 2.97 4.35 4.99
C THR A 84 2.85 4.32 6.52
N LEU A 85 3.12 3.17 7.14
CA LEU A 85 3.11 3.06 8.61
C LEU A 85 4.17 3.97 9.25
N ARG A 86 5.39 4.02 8.70
CA ARG A 86 6.48 4.87 9.21
C ARG A 86 6.12 6.35 9.22
N VAL A 87 5.55 6.88 8.14
CA VAL A 87 5.20 8.31 8.07
C VAL A 87 4.06 8.66 9.03
N GLU A 88 3.10 7.76 9.23
CA GLU A 88 2.01 7.96 10.20
C GLU A 88 2.54 7.97 11.65
N LEU A 89 3.36 7.00 12.03
CA LEU A 89 3.99 6.94 13.36
C LEU A 89 4.94 8.12 13.59
N ALA A 90 5.75 8.48 12.61
CA ALA A 90 6.65 9.64 12.69
C ALA A 90 5.88 10.95 12.90
N SER A 91 4.75 11.15 12.21
CA SER A 91 3.91 12.34 12.37
C SER A 91 3.29 12.48 13.76
N ALA A 92 3.15 11.36 14.46
CA ALA A 92 2.66 11.30 15.85
C ALA A 92 3.78 11.29 16.91
N GLY A 93 5.06 11.32 16.49
CA GLY A 93 6.20 11.22 17.41
C GLY A 93 6.39 9.84 18.03
N LEU A 94 5.86 8.79 17.39
CA LEU A 94 5.90 7.40 17.88
C LEU A 94 6.89 6.51 17.12
N LEU A 95 7.61 7.03 16.13
CA LEU A 95 8.62 6.26 15.40
C LEU A 95 9.99 6.41 16.10
N ASP A 96 10.53 5.31 16.60
CA ASP A 96 11.87 5.27 17.20
C ASP A 96 12.61 3.99 16.74
N PRO A 97 13.73 4.11 15.99
CA PRO A 97 14.51 2.96 15.54
C PRO A 97 15.17 2.14 16.68
N GLY A 98 15.22 2.69 17.89
CA GLY A 98 15.79 2.02 19.08
C GLY A 98 14.73 1.53 20.06
N ALA A 99 13.44 1.52 19.68
CA ALA A 99 12.36 1.10 20.55
C ALA A 99 12.41 -0.41 20.85
N ASP A 100 12.02 -0.81 22.08
CA ASP A 100 11.92 -2.23 22.48
C ASP A 100 10.81 -2.99 21.73
N ALA A 101 9.79 -2.28 21.26
CA ALA A 101 8.72 -2.85 20.47
C ALA A 101 9.03 -2.68 18.97
N VAL A 102 8.89 -3.77 18.21
CA VAL A 102 9.12 -3.78 16.76
C VAL A 102 7.87 -4.27 16.04
N VAL A 103 7.37 -3.48 15.09
CA VAL A 103 6.28 -3.88 14.18
C VAL A 103 6.87 -4.44 12.89
N THR A 104 6.45 -5.64 12.52
CA THR A 104 6.74 -6.25 11.21
C THR A 104 5.45 -6.55 10.46
N GLY A 105 5.53 -6.75 9.13
CA GLY A 105 4.35 -7.02 8.33
C GLY A 105 4.60 -7.98 7.17
N VAL A 106 3.54 -8.71 6.81
CA VAL A 106 3.50 -9.55 5.61
C VAL A 106 2.30 -9.14 4.77
N LEU A 107 2.56 -8.57 3.59
CA LEU A 107 1.52 -8.22 2.62
C LEU A 107 0.91 -9.51 2.06
N SER A 108 -0.39 -9.73 2.26
CA SER A 108 -1.08 -10.98 1.94
C SER A 108 -2.11 -10.85 0.81
N ASP A 109 -2.60 -9.63 0.56
CA ASP A 109 -3.50 -9.30 -0.55
C ASP A 109 -3.21 -7.90 -1.10
N SER A 110 -3.32 -7.75 -2.42
CA SER A 110 -3.01 -6.51 -3.13
C SER A 110 -3.62 -6.56 -4.52
N GLN A 111 -4.85 -6.04 -4.67
CA GLN A 111 -5.61 -6.13 -5.91
C GLN A 111 -6.33 -4.81 -6.19
N VAL A 112 -6.48 -4.51 -7.47
CA VAL A 112 -7.36 -3.44 -7.97
C VAL A 112 -7.89 -3.86 -9.33
N ASP A 113 -9.18 -3.66 -9.53
CA ASP A 113 -9.85 -3.84 -10.82
C ASP A 113 -10.80 -2.66 -11.07
N ALA A 114 -10.79 -2.15 -12.29
CA ALA A 114 -11.59 -0.99 -12.67
C ALA A 114 -12.29 -1.19 -14.04
N PRO A 115 -13.13 -2.23 -14.18
CA PRO A 115 -13.96 -2.38 -15.35
C PRO A 115 -14.95 -1.20 -15.47
N ILE A 116 -15.68 -1.14 -16.59
CA ILE A 116 -16.75 -0.16 -16.75
C ILE A 116 -17.87 -0.51 -15.77
N GLY A 117 -18.39 0.51 -15.09
CA GLY A 117 -19.49 0.39 -14.13
C GLY A 117 -18.99 0.38 -12.68
N GLN A 118 -18.37 -0.68 -12.20
CA GLN A 118 -17.94 -0.76 -10.81
C GLN A 118 -16.46 -1.15 -10.71
N GLY A 119 -15.68 -0.31 -10.05
CA GLY A 119 -14.31 -0.60 -9.65
C GLY A 119 -14.25 -1.20 -8.25
N THR A 120 -13.26 -2.05 -8.02
CA THR A 120 -12.99 -2.69 -6.72
C THR A 120 -11.50 -2.69 -6.43
N ALA A 121 -11.14 -2.62 -5.15
CA ALA A 121 -9.78 -2.87 -4.70
C ALA A 121 -9.79 -3.54 -3.33
N SER A 122 -8.79 -4.37 -3.08
CA SER A 122 -8.54 -5.00 -1.78
C SER A 122 -7.07 -4.92 -1.41
N LEU A 123 -6.81 -4.84 -0.12
CA LEU A 123 -5.48 -4.83 0.46
C LEU A 123 -5.51 -5.54 1.80
N GLY A 124 -4.61 -6.49 2.01
CA GLY A 124 -4.50 -7.24 3.25
C GLY A 124 -3.05 -7.41 3.70
N ALA A 125 -2.83 -7.39 5.01
CA ALA A 125 -1.53 -7.69 5.59
C ALA A 125 -1.67 -8.26 7.01
N ARG A 126 -0.75 -9.17 7.35
CA ARG A 126 -0.54 -9.63 8.73
C ARG A 126 0.48 -8.73 9.39
N PHE A 127 0.13 -8.20 10.54
CA PHE A 127 1.01 -7.38 11.36
C PHE A 127 1.39 -8.13 12.63
N VAL A 128 2.66 -8.07 13.00
CA VAL A 128 3.18 -8.69 14.21
C VAL A 128 3.95 -7.63 15.00
N VAL A 129 3.65 -7.50 16.31
CA VAL A 129 4.45 -6.71 17.25
C VAL A 129 5.20 -7.65 18.15
N THR A 130 6.51 -7.46 18.21
CA THR A 130 7.39 -8.15 19.20
C THR A 130 7.95 -7.12 20.17
N ARG A 131 8.01 -7.49 21.47
CA ARG A 131 8.67 -6.71 22.51
C ARG A 131 9.56 -7.63 23.34
N ALA A 132 10.83 -7.28 23.48
CA ALA A 132 11.83 -8.13 24.17
C ALA A 132 11.81 -9.60 23.71
N GLY A 133 11.64 -9.83 22.39
CA GLY A 133 11.59 -11.16 21.79
C GLY A 133 10.25 -11.90 21.89
N ASN A 134 9.26 -11.36 22.60
CA ASN A 134 7.93 -11.96 22.74
C ASN A 134 6.94 -11.33 21.78
N VAL A 135 6.08 -12.16 21.16
CA VAL A 135 4.97 -11.68 20.32
C VAL A 135 3.86 -11.14 21.22
N CYS A 136 3.57 -9.85 21.08
CA CYS A 136 2.52 -9.14 21.84
C CYS A 136 1.27 -8.87 20.98
N TYR A 137 1.40 -8.93 19.66
CA TYR A 137 0.30 -8.75 18.70
C TYR A 137 0.60 -9.57 17.46
N ASP A 138 -0.41 -10.24 16.91
CA ASP A 138 -0.33 -10.99 15.67
C ASP A 138 -1.71 -11.07 15.06
N LYS A 139 -1.95 -10.31 13.98
CA LYS A 139 -3.28 -10.24 13.36
C LYS A 139 -3.21 -9.96 11.86
N GLN A 140 -4.05 -10.65 11.12
CA GLN A 140 -4.40 -10.33 9.74
C GLN A 140 -5.44 -9.21 9.73
N LEU A 141 -5.18 -8.17 8.94
CA LEU A 141 -6.11 -7.06 8.70
C LEU A 141 -6.32 -6.91 7.19
N ASP A 142 -7.58 -6.68 6.81
CA ASP A 142 -7.97 -6.57 5.42
C ASP A 142 -8.89 -5.35 5.24
N VAL A 143 -8.73 -4.65 4.13
CA VAL A 143 -9.56 -3.51 3.74
C VAL A 143 -9.93 -3.61 2.27
N ASN A 144 -11.09 -3.07 1.93
CA ASN A 144 -11.55 -2.99 0.56
C ASN A 144 -12.17 -1.63 0.24
N ALA A 145 -12.32 -1.36 -1.04
CA ALA A 145 -13.04 -0.22 -1.58
C ALA A 145 -13.82 -0.63 -2.83
N THR A 146 -14.94 0.04 -3.04
CA THR A 146 -15.77 -0.06 -4.24
C THR A 146 -16.12 1.36 -4.68
N TRP A 147 -16.15 1.61 -6.00
CA TRP A 147 -16.50 2.93 -6.54
C TRP A 147 -17.13 2.80 -7.93
N ASP A 148 -17.81 3.85 -8.39
CA ASP A 148 -18.28 3.93 -9.76
C ASP A 148 -17.10 4.15 -10.71
N SER A 149 -16.88 3.21 -11.64
CA SER A 149 -15.77 3.23 -12.60
C SER A 149 -16.27 3.73 -13.95
N PRO A 150 -15.86 4.95 -14.39
CA PRO A 150 -16.33 5.54 -15.64
C PRO A 150 -15.90 4.75 -16.88
N PHE A 151 -16.66 4.91 -17.99
CA PHE A 151 -16.30 4.36 -19.29
C PHE A 151 -14.94 4.90 -19.77
N VAL A 152 -14.71 6.21 -19.62
CA VAL A 152 -13.53 6.92 -20.13
C VAL A 152 -12.29 6.56 -19.34
N GLY A 153 -11.34 5.85 -19.95
CA GLY A 153 -10.12 5.38 -19.31
C GLY A 153 -9.25 6.48 -18.69
N ALA A 154 -9.18 7.64 -19.35
CA ALA A 154 -8.45 8.81 -18.85
C ALA A 154 -8.96 9.34 -17.50
N VAL A 155 -10.20 9.01 -17.13
CA VAL A 155 -10.80 9.34 -15.82
C VAL A 155 -10.72 8.14 -14.88
N ALA A 156 -11.10 6.94 -15.36
CA ALA A 156 -11.19 5.74 -14.55
C ALA A 156 -9.83 5.26 -14.00
N ILE A 157 -8.75 5.36 -14.80
CA ILE A 157 -7.43 4.85 -14.42
C ILE A 157 -6.83 5.66 -13.26
N PRO A 158 -6.73 7.01 -13.30
CA PRO A 158 -6.22 7.78 -12.17
C PRO A 158 -7.13 7.69 -10.94
N GLN A 159 -8.47 7.59 -11.13
CA GLN A 159 -9.39 7.36 -10.02
C GLN A 159 -9.10 6.03 -9.31
N ALA A 160 -8.95 4.93 -10.06
CA ALA A 160 -8.63 3.62 -9.49
C ALA A 160 -7.28 3.60 -8.77
N ALA A 161 -6.26 4.26 -9.34
CA ALA A 161 -4.97 4.42 -8.67
C ALA A 161 -5.10 5.17 -7.34
N GLY A 162 -5.87 6.25 -7.30
CA GLY A 162 -6.15 7.01 -6.06
C GLY A 162 -6.91 6.18 -5.01
N GLN A 163 -7.91 5.38 -5.42
CA GLN A 163 -8.63 4.46 -4.53
C GLN A 163 -7.70 3.39 -3.95
N TYR A 164 -6.85 2.81 -4.78
CA TYR A 164 -5.87 1.82 -4.35
C TYR A 164 -4.83 2.41 -3.37
N GLU A 165 -4.30 3.61 -3.64
CA GLU A 165 -3.41 4.31 -2.70
C GLU A 165 -4.10 4.59 -1.35
N ALA A 166 -5.40 4.94 -1.38
CA ALA A 166 -6.16 5.21 -0.16
C ALA A 166 -6.30 3.97 0.74
N LEU A 167 -6.28 2.75 0.17
CA LEU A 167 -6.35 1.52 0.95
C LEU A 167 -5.16 1.34 1.90
N TYR A 168 -3.96 1.78 1.51
CA TYR A 168 -2.79 1.70 2.39
C TYR A 168 -2.96 2.55 3.65
N ARG A 169 -3.47 3.78 3.50
CA ARG A 169 -3.80 4.65 4.64
C ARG A 169 -4.93 4.10 5.48
N LYS A 170 -5.95 3.50 4.83
CA LYS A 170 -7.08 2.86 5.50
C LYS A 170 -6.62 1.64 6.30
N LEU A 171 -5.78 0.76 5.72
CA LEU A 171 -5.26 -0.43 6.40
C LEU A 171 -4.42 -0.05 7.62
N VAL A 172 -3.52 0.92 7.48
CA VAL A 172 -2.76 1.48 8.60
C VAL A 172 -3.72 2.10 9.63
N GLY A 173 -4.73 2.85 9.18
CA GLY A 173 -5.74 3.43 10.07
C GLY A 173 -6.52 2.40 10.87
N VAL A 174 -6.82 1.22 10.29
CA VAL A 174 -7.44 0.08 11.00
C VAL A 174 -6.49 -0.50 12.04
N LEU A 175 -5.21 -0.68 11.70
CA LEU A 175 -4.19 -1.13 12.65
C LEU A 175 -4.07 -0.19 13.85
N LEU A 176 -4.00 1.13 13.61
CA LEU A 176 -3.79 2.14 14.67
C LEU A 176 -4.95 2.22 15.68
N VAL A 177 -6.17 1.84 15.29
CA VAL A 177 -7.33 1.81 16.21
C VAL A 177 -7.63 0.42 16.77
N ASP A 178 -6.90 -0.62 16.37
CA ASP A 178 -7.07 -1.97 16.91
C ASP A 178 -6.70 -1.98 18.40
N PRO A 179 -7.63 -2.34 19.32
CA PRO A 179 -7.37 -2.29 20.75
C PRO A 179 -6.21 -3.20 21.18
N ALA A 180 -6.03 -4.36 20.53
CA ALA A 180 -4.93 -5.28 20.84
C ALA A 180 -3.57 -4.70 20.40
N PHE A 181 -3.54 -3.99 19.26
CA PHE A 181 -2.35 -3.26 18.82
C PHE A 181 -1.99 -2.13 19.79
N GLN A 182 -2.98 -1.35 20.21
CA GLN A 182 -2.76 -0.28 21.19
C GLN A 182 -2.28 -0.84 22.53
N SER A 183 -2.86 -1.95 22.99
CA SER A 183 -2.41 -2.63 24.22
C SER A 183 -0.98 -3.14 24.10
N ALA A 184 -0.58 -3.68 22.93
CA ALA A 184 0.79 -4.14 22.68
C ALA A 184 1.82 -2.99 22.71
N LEU A 185 1.39 -1.76 22.42
CA LEU A 185 2.22 -0.55 22.44
C LEU A 185 1.96 0.35 23.65
N ALA A 186 1.12 -0.03 24.60
CA ALA A 186 0.88 0.76 25.81
C ALA A 186 2.19 1.02 26.56
N LYS A 187 2.31 2.22 27.14
CA LYS A 187 3.41 2.52 28.07
C LYS A 187 3.29 1.62 29.30
N PRO A 188 4.42 1.11 29.81
CA PRO A 188 4.44 0.34 31.06
C PRO A 188 3.96 1.16 32.26
#